data_ac28c2e2e850df7fe8bfa64907fc6602
#
_entry.id   ac28c2e2e850df7fe8bfa64907fc6602
#
_cell.length_a   1.000
_cell.length_b   1.000
_cell.length_c   1.000
_cell.angle_alpha   90.00
_cell.angle_beta   90.00
_cell.angle_gamma   90.00
#
_symmetry.space_group_name_H-M   'P 1'
#
loop_
_entity.id
_entity.type
_entity.pdbx_description
1 polymer ?
#
loop_
_entity_poly.entity_id
_entity_poly.type
_entity_poly.pdbx_seq_one_letter_code
_entity_poly.pdbx_strand_id
1 'polypeptide(L)'
;EVLEQAVTYTRAIVLGAPGMLMVYAANGIFRGLQKVRITLIAAVGGAVVNTVLDVLFVIVLNWGIAGSGVATLVAQWFMGLFLVIPAILWSRADGASLRPRLAGIAAAGGDGLPLFIRTLAIRAAMVTTVACAARMGTAVLAGFQAVNSSWNFAMNMLDSVGIAGQ
;
A
#
# COMPACT_ATOMS: atom_id res chain seq x y z
N GLU A 1 -7.48 -11.96 -23.96
CA GLU A 1 -6.49 -12.67 -23.09
C GLU A 1 -5.83 -11.69 -22.11
N VAL A 2 -5.10 -10.67 -22.57
CA VAL A 2 -4.45 -9.66 -21.69
C VAL A 2 -5.47 -8.90 -20.84
N LEU A 3 -6.61 -8.53 -21.42
CA LEU A 3 -7.67 -7.81 -20.71
C LEU A 3 -8.32 -8.68 -19.62
N GLU A 4 -8.57 -9.94 -19.88
CA GLU A 4 -9.15 -10.87 -18.90
C GLU A 4 -8.19 -11.10 -17.72
N GLN A 5 -6.90 -11.25 -18.01
CA GLN A 5 -5.87 -11.37 -16.98
C GLN A 5 -5.75 -10.10 -16.14
N ALA A 6 -5.80 -8.93 -16.79
CA ALA A 6 -5.79 -7.64 -16.10
C ALA A 6 -7.02 -7.45 -15.21
N VAL A 7 -8.21 -7.84 -15.66
CA VAL A 7 -9.44 -7.79 -14.88
C VAL A 7 -9.37 -8.73 -13.67
N THR A 8 -8.87 -9.95 -13.85
CA THR A 8 -8.74 -10.93 -12.77
C THR A 8 -7.76 -10.42 -11.70
N TYR A 9 -6.61 -9.90 -12.11
CA TYR A 9 -5.63 -9.29 -11.22
C TYR A 9 -6.21 -8.08 -10.46
N THR A 10 -6.91 -7.19 -11.17
CA THR A 10 -7.53 -6.00 -10.56
C THR A 10 -8.59 -6.39 -9.54
N ARG A 11 -9.41 -7.41 -9.81
CA ARG A 11 -10.39 -7.91 -8.83
C ARG A 11 -9.73 -8.44 -7.57
N ALA A 12 -8.64 -9.19 -7.69
CA ALA A 12 -7.88 -9.66 -6.54
C ALA A 12 -7.32 -8.51 -5.69
N ILE A 13 -6.76 -7.47 -6.34
CA ILE A 13 -6.25 -6.28 -5.63
C ILE A 13 -7.35 -5.50 -4.93
N VAL A 14 -8.51 -5.32 -5.57
CA VAL A 14 -9.66 -4.62 -4.96
C VAL A 14 -10.14 -5.35 -3.69
N LEU A 15 -10.14 -6.69 -3.69
CA LEU A 15 -10.44 -7.48 -2.50
C LEU A 15 -9.36 -7.37 -1.41
N GLY A 16 -8.12 -7.02 -1.78
CA GLY A 16 -7.03 -6.71 -0.86
C GLY A 16 -7.06 -5.30 -0.28
N ALA A 17 -7.83 -4.38 -0.88
CA ALA A 17 -7.89 -2.98 -0.45
C ALA A 17 -8.27 -2.80 1.04
N PRO A 18 -9.23 -3.53 1.62
CA PRO A 18 -9.51 -3.45 3.06
C PRO A 18 -8.30 -3.83 3.91
N GLY A 19 -7.54 -4.87 3.53
CA GLY A 19 -6.29 -5.25 4.20
C GLY A 19 -5.26 -4.13 4.16
N MET A 20 -5.07 -3.49 3.01
CA MET A 20 -4.19 -2.32 2.86
C MET A 20 -4.63 -1.14 3.73
N LEU A 21 -5.93 -0.83 3.80
CA LEU A 21 -6.46 0.23 4.65
C LEU A 21 -6.18 -0.06 6.13
N MET A 22 -6.31 -1.32 6.56
CA MET A 22 -5.92 -1.77 7.91
C MET A 22 -4.43 -1.52 8.17
N VAL A 23 -3.56 -1.84 7.21
CA VAL A 23 -2.12 -1.58 7.31
C VAL A 23 -1.84 -0.10 7.49
N TYR A 24 -2.44 0.78 6.69
CA TYR A 24 -2.24 2.23 6.80
C TYR A 24 -2.73 2.79 8.12
N ALA A 25 -3.92 2.37 8.56
CA ALA A 25 -4.47 2.81 9.85
C ALA A 25 -3.60 2.36 11.03
N ALA A 26 -3.18 1.09 11.05
CA ALA A 26 -2.33 0.55 12.09
C ALA A 26 -0.93 1.20 12.08
N ASN A 27 -0.35 1.47 10.91
CA ASN A 27 0.91 2.19 10.78
C ASN A 27 0.83 3.58 11.40
N GLY A 28 -0.29 4.30 11.23
CA GLY A 28 -0.52 5.60 11.87
C GLY A 28 -0.48 5.48 13.40
N ILE A 29 -1.15 4.46 13.96
CA ILE A 29 -1.15 4.18 15.41
C ILE A 29 0.27 3.87 15.91
N PHE A 30 0.99 2.96 15.25
CA PHE A 30 2.34 2.55 15.69
C PHE A 30 3.37 3.67 15.55
N ARG A 31 3.23 4.55 14.56
CA ARG A 31 4.07 5.76 14.45
C ARG A 31 3.78 6.72 15.59
N GLY A 32 2.52 6.96 15.92
CA GLY A 32 2.14 7.81 17.07
C GLY A 32 2.63 7.26 18.40
N LEU A 33 2.71 5.92 18.54
CA LEU A 33 3.24 5.23 19.71
C LEU A 33 4.77 5.06 19.69
N GLN A 34 5.46 5.55 18.65
CA GLN A 34 6.91 5.37 18.42
C GLN A 34 7.39 3.91 18.38
N LYS A 35 6.47 2.97 18.08
CA LYS A 35 6.74 1.52 18.00
C LYS A 35 6.99 1.06 16.55
N VAL A 36 7.86 1.74 15.83
CA VAL A 36 8.13 1.53 14.40
C VAL A 36 8.69 0.13 14.10
N ARG A 37 9.32 -0.53 15.08
CA ARG A 37 9.87 -1.89 14.90
C ARG A 37 8.81 -2.92 14.48
N ILE A 38 7.58 -2.80 14.99
CA ILE A 38 6.49 -3.73 14.67
C ILE A 38 6.04 -3.53 13.22
N THR A 39 5.95 -2.29 12.79
CA THR A 39 5.67 -1.94 11.40
C THR A 39 6.72 -2.52 10.44
N LEU A 40 8.01 -2.44 10.81
CA LEU A 40 9.10 -3.02 10.03
C LEU A 40 8.99 -4.55 9.96
N ILE A 41 8.75 -5.23 11.08
CA ILE A 41 8.57 -6.69 11.12
C ILE A 41 7.37 -7.10 10.26
N ALA A 42 6.27 -6.37 10.35
CA ALA A 42 5.08 -6.61 9.52
C ALA A 42 5.38 -6.44 8.02
N ALA A 43 6.12 -5.40 7.65
CA ALA A 43 6.48 -5.13 6.25
C ALA A 43 7.41 -6.23 5.69
N VAL A 44 8.44 -6.61 6.45
CA VAL A 44 9.36 -7.69 6.05
C VAL A 44 8.61 -9.02 6.00
N GLY A 45 7.81 -9.34 7.02
CA GLY A 45 6.99 -10.56 7.05
C GLY A 45 6.00 -10.62 5.89
N GLY A 46 5.33 -9.51 5.59
CA GLY A 46 4.42 -9.40 4.44
C GLY A 46 5.13 -9.60 3.10
N ALA A 47 6.33 -9.02 2.94
CA ALA A 47 7.14 -9.21 1.73
C ALA A 47 7.59 -10.67 1.57
N VAL A 48 8.03 -11.32 2.65
CA VAL A 48 8.41 -12.75 2.63
C VAL A 48 7.21 -13.62 2.27
N VAL A 49 6.05 -13.41 2.92
CA VAL A 49 4.82 -14.15 2.62
C VAL A 49 4.41 -13.95 1.16
N ASN A 50 4.44 -12.72 0.67
CA ASN A 50 4.11 -12.43 -0.73
C ASN A 50 5.05 -13.15 -1.69
N THR A 51 6.38 -13.06 -1.48
CA THR A 51 7.37 -13.73 -2.32
C THR A 51 7.21 -15.25 -2.32
N VAL A 52 7.02 -15.86 -1.15
CA VAL A 52 6.81 -17.32 -1.04
C VAL A 52 5.54 -17.75 -1.76
N LEU A 53 4.45 -17.02 -1.58
CA LEU A 53 3.19 -17.32 -2.25
C LEU A 53 3.25 -17.05 -3.76
N ASP A 54 3.97 -16.02 -4.22
CA ASP A 54 4.20 -15.78 -5.64
C ASP A 54 4.95 -16.94 -6.28
N VAL A 55 6.04 -17.39 -5.66
CA VAL A 55 6.78 -18.58 -6.14
C VAL A 55 5.87 -19.81 -6.17
N LEU A 56 5.09 -20.03 -5.12
CA LEU A 56 4.19 -21.18 -5.03
C LEU A 56 3.08 -21.13 -6.10
N PHE A 57 2.37 -20.02 -6.21
CA PHE A 57 1.19 -19.92 -7.08
C PHE A 57 1.56 -19.70 -8.54
N VAL A 58 2.61 -18.92 -8.83
CA VAL A 58 3.00 -18.61 -10.20
C VAL A 58 3.88 -19.70 -10.78
N ILE A 59 4.88 -20.19 -10.03
CA ILE A 59 5.87 -21.13 -10.56
C ILE A 59 5.43 -22.60 -10.34
N VAL A 60 5.04 -22.96 -9.12
CA VAL A 60 4.72 -24.38 -8.80
C VAL A 60 3.33 -24.76 -9.30
N LEU A 61 2.32 -23.92 -9.04
CA LEU A 61 0.94 -24.18 -9.44
C LEU A 61 0.60 -23.70 -10.86
N ASN A 62 1.52 -22.94 -11.51
CA ASN A 62 1.35 -22.40 -12.86
C ASN A 62 0.06 -21.56 -13.05
N TRP A 63 -0.38 -20.84 -12.00
CA TRP A 63 -1.57 -19.98 -12.07
C TRP A 63 -1.32 -18.65 -12.77
N GLY A 64 -0.07 -18.37 -13.17
CA GLY A 64 0.30 -17.14 -13.87
C GLY A 64 -0.07 -15.88 -13.09
N ILE A 65 -0.62 -14.88 -13.79
CA ILE A 65 -0.98 -13.56 -13.22
C ILE A 65 -2.06 -13.67 -12.14
N ALA A 66 -3.00 -14.59 -12.27
CA ALA A 66 -4.02 -14.84 -11.25
C ALA A 66 -3.38 -15.29 -9.91
N GLY A 67 -2.36 -16.13 -9.98
CA GLY A 67 -1.59 -16.57 -8.81
C GLY A 67 -0.92 -15.41 -8.08
N SER A 68 -0.28 -14.52 -8.82
CA SER A 68 0.34 -13.31 -8.24
C SER A 68 -0.69 -12.37 -7.60
N GLY A 69 -1.87 -12.22 -8.22
CA GLY A 69 -2.96 -11.46 -7.62
C GLY A 69 -3.44 -12.03 -6.28
N VAL A 70 -3.59 -13.36 -6.21
CA VAL A 70 -3.98 -14.06 -4.97
C VAL A 70 -2.87 -13.99 -3.92
N ALA A 71 -1.61 -14.14 -4.29
CA ALA A 71 -0.47 -14.01 -3.38
C ALA A 71 -0.43 -12.61 -2.73
N THR A 72 -0.61 -11.58 -3.54
CA THR A 72 -0.69 -10.19 -3.07
C THR A 72 -1.87 -9.98 -2.13
N LEU A 73 -3.05 -10.51 -2.48
CA LEU A 73 -4.25 -10.45 -1.63
C LEU A 73 -3.98 -11.06 -0.24
N VAL A 74 -3.45 -12.27 -0.20
CA VAL A 74 -3.16 -12.98 1.05
C VAL A 74 -2.11 -12.22 1.88
N ALA A 75 -1.05 -11.73 1.24
CA ALA A 75 -0.01 -10.95 1.92
C ALA A 75 -0.55 -9.64 2.53
N GLN A 76 -1.45 -8.94 1.83
CA GLN A 76 -2.09 -7.72 2.33
C GLN A 76 -2.96 -7.99 3.55
N TRP A 77 -3.78 -9.04 3.51
CA TRP A 77 -4.60 -9.44 4.66
C TRP A 77 -3.74 -9.93 5.83
N PHE A 78 -2.71 -10.72 5.55
CA PHE A 78 -1.76 -11.14 6.58
C PHE A 78 -1.14 -9.94 7.28
N MET A 79 -0.62 -8.98 6.53
CA MET A 79 0.02 -7.77 7.06
C MET A 79 -0.99 -6.90 7.83
N GLY A 80 -2.20 -6.75 7.30
CA GLY A 80 -3.29 -6.01 7.95
C GLY A 80 -3.67 -6.60 9.31
N LEU A 81 -3.91 -7.90 9.36
CA LEU A 81 -4.25 -8.61 10.60
C LEU A 81 -3.09 -8.62 11.59
N PHE A 82 -1.86 -8.84 11.11
CA PHE A 82 -0.66 -8.85 11.95
C PHE A 82 -0.43 -7.51 12.66
N LEU A 83 -0.81 -6.39 12.05
CA LEU A 83 -0.70 -5.06 12.66
C LEU A 83 -1.93 -4.71 13.49
N VAL A 84 -3.14 -5.01 13.03
CA VAL A 84 -4.39 -4.61 13.71
C VAL A 84 -4.58 -5.37 15.02
N ILE A 85 -4.23 -6.66 15.08
CA ILE A 85 -4.39 -7.45 16.30
C ILE A 85 -3.60 -6.86 17.48
N PRO A 86 -2.28 -6.61 17.38
CA PRO A 86 -1.54 -5.98 18.47
C PRO A 86 -2.03 -4.55 18.77
N ALA A 87 -2.42 -3.78 17.75
CA ALA A 87 -2.96 -2.44 17.95
C ALA A 87 -4.20 -2.45 18.83
N ILE A 88 -5.13 -3.37 18.57
CA ILE A 88 -6.35 -3.55 19.38
C ILE A 88 -6.02 -4.03 20.81
N LEU A 89 -5.12 -5.01 20.93
CA LEU A 89 -4.77 -5.57 22.25
C LEU A 89 -4.12 -4.51 23.14
N TRP A 90 -3.22 -3.70 22.61
CA TRP A 90 -2.56 -2.64 23.38
C TRP A 90 -3.51 -1.49 23.69
N SER A 91 -4.33 -1.06 22.73
CA SER A 91 -5.34 -0.04 22.99
C SER A 91 -6.31 -0.44 24.12
N ARG A 92 -6.65 -1.72 24.19
CA ARG A 92 -7.47 -2.25 25.31
C ARG A 92 -6.71 -2.28 26.64
N ALA A 93 -5.44 -2.66 26.61
CA ALA A 93 -4.60 -2.69 27.81
C ALA A 93 -4.42 -1.30 28.41
N ASP A 94 -4.31 -0.28 27.56
CA ASP A 94 -4.21 1.13 27.96
C ASP A 94 -5.58 1.76 28.31
N GLY A 95 -6.66 0.98 28.36
CA GLY A 95 -7.99 1.46 28.73
C GLY A 95 -8.69 2.32 27.68
N ALA A 96 -8.17 2.33 26.45
CA ALA A 96 -8.77 3.11 25.36
C ALA A 96 -10.13 2.51 24.93
N SER A 97 -11.13 3.37 24.78
CA SER A 97 -12.42 2.98 24.26
C SER A 97 -12.35 2.72 22.75
N LEU A 98 -12.62 1.48 22.35
CA LEU A 98 -12.71 1.11 20.92
C LEU A 98 -14.05 1.51 20.28
N ARG A 99 -14.92 2.22 21.01
CA ARG A 99 -16.19 2.67 20.44
C ARG A 99 -15.93 3.81 19.46
N PRO A 100 -16.38 3.69 18.20
CA PRO A 100 -16.24 4.75 17.22
C PRO A 100 -17.00 5.99 17.68
N ARG A 101 -16.30 7.13 17.77
CA ARG A 101 -16.91 8.43 18.06
C ARG A 101 -17.08 9.16 16.74
N LEU A 102 -18.33 9.44 16.36
CA LEU A 102 -18.65 10.17 15.11
C LEU A 102 -17.92 11.52 15.03
N ALA A 103 -17.77 12.23 16.13
CA ALA A 103 -17.02 13.49 16.19
C ALA A 103 -15.53 13.29 15.83
N GLY A 104 -14.89 12.22 16.31
CA GLY A 104 -13.50 11.88 15.96
C GLY A 104 -13.35 11.49 14.49
N ILE A 105 -14.32 10.75 13.95
CA ILE A 105 -14.32 10.38 12.53
C ILE A 105 -14.51 11.61 11.65
N ALA A 106 -15.41 12.53 12.04
CA ALA A 106 -15.64 13.77 11.30
C ALA A 106 -14.42 14.70 11.33
N ALA A 107 -13.75 14.82 12.48
CA ALA A 107 -12.51 15.61 12.61
C ALA A 107 -11.40 15.00 11.73
N ALA A 108 -11.15 13.70 11.81
CA ALA A 108 -10.17 13.02 10.98
C ALA A 108 -10.50 13.13 9.47
N GLY A 109 -11.79 13.10 9.11
CA GLY A 109 -12.25 13.33 7.74
C GLY A 109 -11.98 14.77 7.27
N GLY A 110 -12.17 15.76 8.14
CA GLY A 110 -11.86 17.16 7.86
C GLY A 110 -10.38 17.38 7.59
N ASP A 111 -9.50 16.81 8.41
CA ASP A 111 -8.05 16.89 8.25
C ASP A 111 -7.56 16.07 7.06
N GLY A 112 -8.22 14.97 6.75
CA GLY A 112 -7.88 14.09 5.64
C GLY A 112 -8.29 14.60 4.26
N LEU A 113 -9.36 15.42 4.17
CA LEU A 113 -9.90 15.89 2.89
C LEU A 113 -8.90 16.72 2.06
N PRO A 114 -8.18 17.71 2.63
CA PRO A 114 -7.16 18.44 1.88
C PRO A 114 -6.03 17.55 1.40
N LEU A 115 -5.61 16.57 2.21
CA LEU A 115 -4.59 15.58 1.83
C LEU A 115 -5.08 14.66 0.69
N PHE A 116 -6.34 14.27 0.71
CA PHE A 116 -6.97 13.50 -0.36
C PHE A 116 -6.99 14.30 -1.67
N ILE A 117 -7.44 15.55 -1.64
CA ILE A 117 -7.47 16.43 -2.83
C ILE A 117 -6.05 16.64 -3.38
N ARG A 118 -5.09 16.92 -2.52
CA ARG A 118 -3.67 17.04 -2.89
C ARG A 118 -3.17 15.78 -3.60
N THR A 119 -3.43 14.61 -3.01
CA THR A 119 -2.98 13.33 -3.57
C THR A 119 -3.65 13.05 -4.92
N LEU A 120 -4.95 13.34 -5.04
CA LEU A 120 -5.70 13.19 -6.28
C LEU A 120 -5.13 14.10 -7.38
N ALA A 121 -4.82 15.37 -7.06
CA ALA A 121 -4.24 16.31 -8.00
C ALA A 121 -2.86 15.85 -8.49
N ILE A 122 -2.00 15.37 -7.59
CA ILE A 122 -0.68 14.82 -7.95
C ILE A 122 -0.84 13.59 -8.85
N ARG A 123 -1.76 12.68 -8.55
CA ARG A 123 -2.02 11.49 -9.37
C ARG A 123 -2.57 11.87 -10.75
N ALA A 124 -3.49 12.84 -10.83
CA ALA A 124 -4.01 13.34 -12.08
C ALA A 124 -2.90 13.97 -12.96
N ALA A 125 -2.01 14.77 -12.36
CA ALA A 125 -0.86 15.34 -13.05
C ALA A 125 0.07 14.25 -13.59
N MET A 126 0.38 13.23 -12.78
CA MET A 126 1.22 12.10 -13.21
C MET A 126 0.59 11.31 -14.37
N VAL A 127 -0.70 11.00 -14.29
CA VAL A 127 -1.42 10.31 -15.38
C VAL A 127 -1.41 11.14 -16.66
N THR A 128 -1.63 12.45 -16.55
CA THR A 128 -1.58 13.37 -17.69
C THR A 128 -0.18 13.39 -18.32
N THR A 129 0.87 13.46 -17.51
CA THR A 129 2.27 13.44 -17.98
C THR A 129 2.60 12.14 -18.71
N VAL A 130 2.19 10.98 -18.14
CA VAL A 130 2.38 9.68 -18.80
C VAL A 130 1.61 9.60 -20.10
N ALA A 131 0.37 10.11 -20.14
CA ALA A 131 -0.44 10.14 -21.36
C ALA A 131 0.18 11.03 -22.45
N CYS A 132 0.75 12.17 -22.08
CA CYS A 132 1.50 13.02 -23.01
C CYS A 132 2.76 12.32 -23.54
N ALA A 133 3.54 11.70 -22.66
CA ALA A 133 4.74 10.95 -23.06
C ALA A 133 4.40 9.78 -24.01
N ALA A 134 3.29 9.08 -23.75
CA ALA A 134 2.82 7.99 -24.60
C ALA A 134 2.42 8.48 -26.01
N ARG A 135 1.87 9.69 -26.13
CA ARG A 135 1.55 10.30 -27.43
C ARG A 135 2.78 10.75 -28.23
N MET A 136 3.90 11.00 -27.54
CA MET A 136 5.16 11.42 -28.17
C MET A 136 5.97 10.23 -28.73
N GLY A 137 5.55 9.00 -28.43
CA GLY A 137 6.16 7.79 -28.95
C GLY A 137 6.76 6.89 -27.87
N THR A 138 7.01 5.64 -28.24
CA THR A 138 7.46 4.58 -27.32
C THR A 138 8.82 4.86 -26.70
N ALA A 139 9.74 5.47 -27.45
CA ALA A 139 11.08 5.80 -26.96
C ALA A 139 11.03 6.89 -25.87
N VAL A 140 10.18 7.92 -26.06
CA VAL A 140 9.97 8.98 -25.06
C VAL A 140 9.31 8.42 -23.81
N LEU A 141 8.30 7.57 -23.97
CA LEU A 141 7.65 6.90 -22.84
C LEU A 141 8.63 6.03 -22.04
N ALA A 142 9.47 5.25 -22.72
CA ALA A 142 10.48 4.43 -22.07
C ALA A 142 11.50 5.28 -21.29
N GLY A 143 12.00 6.35 -21.89
CA GLY A 143 12.90 7.30 -21.23
C GLY A 143 12.24 7.95 -20.00
N PHE A 144 10.99 8.40 -20.14
CA PHE A 144 10.22 8.96 -19.03
C PHE A 144 10.06 7.95 -17.88
N GLN A 145 9.73 6.69 -18.18
CA GLN A 145 9.58 5.65 -17.16
C GLN A 145 10.89 5.34 -16.43
N ALA A 146 12.04 5.34 -17.15
CA ALA A 146 13.34 5.13 -16.53
C ALA A 146 13.68 6.28 -15.55
N VAL A 147 13.47 7.53 -15.97
CA VAL A 147 13.68 8.71 -15.11
C VAL A 147 12.72 8.68 -13.91
N ASN A 148 11.43 8.38 -14.13
CA ASN A 148 10.44 8.32 -13.08
C ASN A 148 10.74 7.21 -12.06
N SER A 149 11.23 6.05 -12.49
CA SER A 149 11.66 4.96 -11.60
C SER A 149 12.85 5.37 -10.74
N SER A 150 13.85 6.03 -11.33
CA SER A 150 15.01 6.55 -10.60
C SER A 150 14.61 7.63 -9.60
N TRP A 151 13.70 8.52 -9.99
CA TRP A 151 13.15 9.55 -9.12
C TRP A 151 12.39 8.95 -7.93
N ASN A 152 11.49 8.00 -8.19
CA ASN A 152 10.74 7.32 -7.12
C ASN A 152 11.67 6.57 -6.15
N PHE A 153 12.73 5.94 -6.67
CA PHE A 153 13.73 5.30 -5.82
C PHE A 153 14.42 6.32 -4.88
N ALA A 154 14.88 7.45 -5.43
CA ALA A 154 15.50 8.51 -4.65
C ALA A 154 14.53 9.10 -3.60
N MET A 155 13.28 9.36 -3.98
CA MET A 155 12.24 9.85 -3.07
C MET A 155 11.96 8.88 -1.93
N ASN A 156 11.83 7.57 -2.21
CA ASN A 156 11.62 6.56 -1.16
C ASN A 156 12.81 6.46 -0.20
N MET A 157 14.04 6.64 -0.69
CA MET A 157 15.22 6.69 0.19
C MET A 157 15.20 7.93 1.11
N LEU A 158 14.89 9.09 0.56
CA LEU A 158 14.78 10.34 1.34
C LEU A 158 13.63 10.25 2.36
N ASP A 159 12.49 9.71 1.96
CA ASP A 159 11.35 9.51 2.87
C ASP A 159 11.71 8.56 4.03
N SER A 160 12.48 7.50 3.76
CA SER A 160 12.92 6.56 4.79
C SER A 160 13.81 7.25 5.84
N VAL A 161 14.72 8.13 5.39
CA VAL A 161 15.57 8.93 6.28
C VAL A 161 14.74 9.96 7.05
N GLY A 162 13.79 10.62 6.36
CA GLY A 162 12.88 11.58 7.01
C GLY A 162 12.01 10.95 8.08
N ILE A 163 11.50 9.73 7.83
CA ILE A 163 10.71 8.98 8.82
C ILE A 163 11.58 8.51 10.00
N ALA A 164 12.84 8.14 9.75
CA ALA A 164 13.74 7.72 10.81
C ALA A 164 14.17 8.90 11.73
N GLY A 165 14.07 10.14 11.25
CA GLY A 165 14.40 11.34 12.00
C GLY A 165 13.23 11.94 12.79
N GLN A 166 12.02 11.44 12.63
CA GLN A 166 10.82 11.85 13.39
C GLN A 166 10.70 11.09 14.72
#